data_a4762178ebbc9d16350c481ef13f6526
#
_entry.id   a4762178ebbc9d16350c481ef13f6526
#
_cell.length_a   1.000
_cell.length_b   1.000
_cell.length_c   1.000
_cell.angle_alpha   90.00
_cell.angle_beta   90.00
_cell.angle_gamma   90.00
#
_symmetry.space_group_name_H-M   'P 1'
#
loop_
_entity.id
_entity.type
_entity.pdbx_description
1 polymer ?
#
loop_
_entity_poly.entity_id
_entity_poly.type
_entity_poly.pdbx_seq_one_letter_code
_entity_poly.pdbx_strand_id
1 'polypeptide(L)'
;SLLKGQEQINYVNQLKQNQLAEANRPRTPTRTADSLASTQYATFLDLLSEGEIEGFPSAAGLTKGTSAYNIAALKDIYLNKTPILRASADLNNVQPVDYSFQNVTIEPRYCTQAQTYIQGYGDISEPVTVNSTVEQATPVIRTITDVNVNGVVITITVPALQEFNTQGDILGASFSFTIALSYNGGAYTTVATETVSGRTADSYQRDYRVDFTTGW
;
A
#
# COMPACT_ATOMS: atom_id res chain seq x y z
N SER A 1 -65.70 -2.03 -15.68
CA SER A 1 -66.69 -2.00 -14.58
C SER A 1 -66.15 -1.00 -13.56
N LEU A 2 -66.89 0.09 -13.36
CA LEU A 2 -66.52 1.05 -12.28
C LEU A 2 -66.91 0.43 -10.95
N LEU A 3 -65.91 0.36 -10.05
CA LEU A 3 -66.14 -0.10 -8.67
C LEU A 3 -67.13 0.84 -7.96
N LYS A 4 -68.03 0.27 -7.18
CA LYS A 4 -68.97 1.06 -6.37
C LYS A 4 -68.22 1.83 -5.27
N GLY A 5 -68.74 2.97 -4.84
CA GLY A 5 -68.03 3.88 -3.93
C GLY A 5 -67.44 3.21 -2.67
N GLN A 6 -68.14 2.23 -2.06
CA GLN A 6 -67.64 1.49 -0.93
C GLN A 6 -66.43 0.59 -1.26
N GLU A 7 -66.47 -0.03 -2.45
CA GLU A 7 -65.35 -0.87 -2.95
C GLU A 7 -64.12 -0.04 -3.23
N GLN A 8 -64.31 1.19 -3.75
CA GLN A 8 -63.19 2.14 -4.00
C GLN A 8 -62.58 2.59 -2.68
N ILE A 9 -63.35 2.86 -1.64
CA ILE A 9 -62.87 3.25 -0.31
C ILE A 9 -62.07 2.07 0.31
N ASN A 10 -62.56 0.87 0.21
CA ASN A 10 -61.89 -0.33 0.74
C ASN A 10 -60.55 -0.56 0.01
N TYR A 11 -60.51 -0.42 -1.32
CA TYR A 11 -59.30 -0.55 -2.10
C TYR A 11 -58.26 0.50 -1.73
N VAL A 12 -58.65 1.77 -1.61
CA VAL A 12 -57.74 2.86 -1.19
C VAL A 12 -57.22 2.64 0.24
N ASN A 13 -58.05 2.13 1.16
CA ASN A 13 -57.61 1.83 2.53
C ASN A 13 -56.64 0.64 2.54
N GLN A 14 -56.83 -0.39 1.73
CA GLN A 14 -55.88 -1.50 1.57
C GLN A 14 -54.54 -1.02 1.01
N LEU A 15 -54.57 -0.15 0.00
CA LEU A 15 -53.32 0.44 -0.56
C LEU A 15 -52.58 1.23 0.49
N LYS A 16 -53.26 2.08 1.29
CA LYS A 16 -52.64 2.84 2.37
C LYS A 16 -52.05 1.93 3.46
N GLN A 17 -52.77 0.84 3.84
CA GLN A 17 -52.24 -0.11 4.81
C GLN A 17 -51.03 -0.87 4.28
N ASN A 18 -51.01 -1.24 2.99
CA ASN A 18 -49.84 -1.87 2.38
C ASN A 18 -48.64 -0.92 2.31
N GLN A 19 -48.85 0.35 1.97
CA GLN A 19 -47.79 1.37 1.98
C GLN A 19 -47.24 1.62 3.38
N LEU A 20 -48.10 1.66 4.41
CA LEU A 20 -47.69 1.78 5.79
C LEU A 20 -46.97 0.53 6.31
N ALA A 21 -47.35 -0.66 5.86
CA ALA A 21 -46.67 -1.90 6.17
C ALA A 21 -45.30 -2.01 5.51
N GLU A 22 -45.13 -1.48 4.30
CA GLU A 22 -43.84 -1.40 3.63
C GLU A 22 -42.93 -0.34 4.27
N ALA A 23 -43.49 0.81 4.65
CA ALA A 23 -42.75 1.86 5.35
C ALA A 23 -42.27 1.45 6.75
N ASN A 24 -42.97 0.51 7.39
CA ASN A 24 -42.63 -0.03 8.71
C ASN A 24 -41.84 -1.34 8.69
N ARG A 25 -41.42 -1.82 7.52
CA ARG A 25 -40.51 -2.96 7.49
C ARG A 25 -39.19 -2.54 8.15
N PRO A 26 -38.76 -3.28 9.20
CA PRO A 26 -37.45 -3.03 9.78
C PRO A 26 -36.38 -3.22 8.69
N ARG A 27 -35.72 -2.14 8.35
CA ARG A 27 -34.60 -2.16 7.40
C ARG A 27 -33.48 -2.97 8.04
N THR A 28 -32.97 -3.96 7.34
CA THR A 28 -31.75 -4.65 7.75
C THR A 28 -30.56 -3.76 7.41
N PRO A 29 -29.71 -3.40 8.38
CA PRO A 29 -28.49 -2.65 8.10
C PRO A 29 -27.62 -3.36 7.06
N THR A 30 -27.03 -2.60 6.19
CA THR A 30 -26.08 -3.11 5.18
C THR A 30 -24.65 -2.98 5.68
N ARG A 31 -23.77 -3.83 5.17
CA ARG A 31 -22.34 -3.79 5.47
C ARG A 31 -21.56 -3.69 4.18
N THR A 32 -20.74 -2.65 4.05
CA THR A 32 -19.76 -2.55 2.97
C THR A 32 -18.73 -3.68 3.11
N ALA A 33 -18.34 -4.31 2.01
CA ALA A 33 -17.30 -5.33 2.02
C ALA A 33 -15.95 -4.78 2.50
N ASP A 34 -15.13 -5.63 3.10
CA ASP A 34 -13.76 -5.26 3.45
C ASP A 34 -12.95 -4.98 2.19
N SER A 35 -12.27 -3.85 2.15
CA SER A 35 -11.48 -3.36 1.02
C SER A 35 -10.03 -3.07 1.37
N LEU A 36 -9.67 -3.13 2.65
CA LEU A 36 -8.31 -2.97 3.13
C LEU A 36 -7.73 -4.32 3.52
N ALA A 37 -6.57 -4.63 2.95
CA ALA A 37 -5.76 -5.77 3.33
C ALA A 37 -4.34 -5.29 3.66
N SER A 38 -3.78 -5.79 4.74
CA SER A 38 -2.37 -5.53 5.08
C SER A 38 -1.48 -6.09 4.00
N THR A 39 -0.51 -5.29 3.56
CA THR A 39 0.47 -5.71 2.56
C THR A 39 1.74 -6.14 3.27
N GLN A 40 2.21 -7.33 2.94
CA GLN A 40 3.50 -7.83 3.40
C GLN A 40 4.49 -7.80 2.24
N TYR A 41 5.73 -7.41 2.52
CA TYR A 41 6.83 -7.44 1.58
C TYR A 41 7.82 -8.51 2.01
N ALA A 42 8.32 -9.28 1.05
CA ALA A 42 9.43 -10.19 1.25
C ALA A 42 10.61 -9.71 0.40
N THR A 43 11.78 -9.56 1.03
CA THR A 43 13.00 -9.17 0.35
C THR A 43 13.95 -10.37 0.33
N PHE A 44 14.48 -10.68 -0.85
CA PHE A 44 15.42 -11.77 -1.07
C PHE A 44 16.70 -11.20 -1.66
N LEU A 45 17.84 -11.72 -1.24
CA LEU A 45 19.13 -11.44 -1.86
C LEU A 45 19.68 -12.74 -2.45
N ASP A 46 19.92 -12.73 -3.74
CA ASP A 46 20.53 -13.85 -4.45
C ASP A 46 21.92 -13.47 -4.96
N LEU A 47 22.91 -14.26 -4.63
CA LEU A 47 24.26 -14.16 -5.19
C LEU A 47 24.30 -14.90 -6.52
N LEU A 48 24.43 -14.15 -7.61
CA LEU A 48 24.48 -14.72 -8.97
C LEU A 48 25.89 -15.14 -9.38
N SER A 49 26.92 -14.47 -8.88
CA SER A 49 28.33 -14.72 -9.25
C SER A 49 29.27 -14.23 -8.17
N GLU A 50 30.44 -14.86 -8.02
CA GLU A 50 31.52 -14.40 -7.16
C GLU A 50 32.41 -13.32 -7.81
N GLY A 51 32.21 -13.05 -9.09
CA GLY A 51 32.98 -12.06 -9.85
C GLY A 51 32.09 -11.18 -10.70
N GLU A 52 32.70 -10.18 -11.33
CA GLU A 52 31.99 -9.25 -12.20
C GLU A 52 31.33 -10.00 -13.37
N ILE A 53 30.03 -9.77 -13.56
CA ILE A 53 29.28 -10.28 -14.69
C ILE A 53 29.30 -9.29 -15.85
N GLU A 54 29.41 -9.82 -17.08
CA GLU A 54 29.39 -8.99 -18.30
C GLU A 54 28.06 -8.23 -18.41
N GLY A 55 26.97 -8.81 -17.98
CA GLY A 55 25.64 -8.21 -17.95
C GLY A 55 24.55 -9.19 -18.39
N PHE A 56 23.40 -8.62 -18.72
CA PHE A 56 22.23 -9.38 -19.18
C PHE A 56 22.12 -9.29 -20.70
N PRO A 57 21.90 -10.41 -21.41
CA PRO A 57 21.81 -10.45 -22.87
C PRO A 57 20.79 -9.47 -23.47
N SER A 58 19.60 -9.37 -22.86
CA SER A 58 18.54 -8.46 -23.32
C SER A 58 18.88 -6.97 -23.13
N ALA A 59 19.88 -6.67 -22.32
CA ALA A 59 20.36 -5.31 -22.07
C ALA A 59 21.66 -4.98 -22.85
N ALA A 60 22.05 -5.83 -23.79
CA ALA A 60 23.26 -5.63 -24.59
C ALA A 60 23.22 -4.28 -25.32
N GLY A 61 24.34 -3.53 -25.27
CA GLY A 61 24.46 -2.20 -25.87
C GLY A 61 23.90 -1.05 -25.02
N LEU A 62 23.29 -1.32 -23.88
CA LEU A 62 22.83 -0.32 -22.92
C LEU A 62 23.88 -0.11 -21.82
N THR A 63 23.87 1.06 -21.20
CA THR A 63 24.79 1.39 -20.11
C THR A 63 24.31 0.77 -18.80
N LYS A 64 25.13 -0.09 -18.18
CA LYS A 64 24.87 -0.70 -16.88
C LYS A 64 24.47 0.35 -15.83
N GLY A 65 23.46 0.02 -15.01
CA GLY A 65 22.97 0.90 -13.95
C GLY A 65 21.97 1.98 -14.39
N THR A 66 21.73 2.12 -15.69
CA THR A 66 20.66 3.02 -16.17
C THR A 66 19.29 2.34 -16.05
N SER A 67 18.22 3.14 -15.96
CA SER A 67 16.86 2.63 -15.93
C SER A 67 16.54 1.74 -17.14
N ALA A 68 16.97 2.15 -18.34
CA ALA A 68 16.78 1.36 -19.57
C ALA A 68 17.46 0.00 -19.49
N TYR A 69 18.69 -0.05 -18.97
CA TYR A 69 19.41 -1.30 -18.76
C TYR A 69 18.69 -2.21 -17.77
N ASN A 70 18.30 -1.65 -16.62
CA ASN A 70 17.65 -2.41 -15.57
C ASN A 70 16.30 -2.99 -16.04
N ILE A 71 15.53 -2.23 -16.81
CA ILE A 71 14.27 -2.72 -17.40
C ILE A 71 14.54 -3.85 -18.40
N ALA A 72 15.51 -3.68 -19.30
CA ALA A 72 15.85 -4.71 -20.28
C ALA A 72 16.32 -6.01 -19.61
N ALA A 73 17.11 -5.90 -18.54
CA ALA A 73 17.58 -7.04 -17.74
C ALA A 73 16.47 -7.91 -17.16
N LEU A 74 15.29 -7.34 -16.91
CA LEU A 74 14.14 -8.08 -16.37
C LEU A 74 13.62 -9.17 -17.33
N LYS A 75 13.98 -9.13 -18.61
CA LYS A 75 13.68 -10.21 -19.57
C LYS A 75 14.50 -11.47 -19.30
N ASP A 76 15.67 -11.31 -18.69
CA ASP A 76 16.64 -12.37 -18.43
C ASP A 76 16.60 -12.87 -16.98
N ILE A 77 15.78 -12.22 -16.13
CA ILE A 77 15.61 -12.60 -14.73
C ILE A 77 14.28 -13.36 -14.57
N TYR A 78 14.38 -14.57 -14.03
CA TYR A 78 13.25 -15.49 -13.94
C TYR A 78 12.89 -15.80 -12.50
N LEU A 79 11.59 -15.72 -12.16
CA LEU A 79 11.02 -16.28 -10.95
C LEU A 79 10.25 -17.55 -11.35
N ASN A 80 10.64 -18.69 -10.78
CA ASN A 80 10.03 -20.00 -11.08
C ASN A 80 9.85 -20.25 -12.59
N LYS A 81 10.92 -20.05 -13.38
CA LYS A 81 10.97 -20.23 -14.86
C LYS A 81 10.12 -19.23 -15.66
N THR A 82 9.55 -18.22 -15.04
CA THR A 82 8.79 -17.17 -15.72
C THR A 82 9.62 -15.88 -15.67
N PRO A 83 9.91 -15.24 -16.81
CA PRO A 83 10.65 -14.00 -16.83
C PRO A 83 9.83 -12.87 -16.17
N ILE A 84 10.49 -11.93 -15.50
CA ILE A 84 9.81 -10.81 -14.84
C ILE A 84 9.16 -9.90 -15.87
N LEU A 85 9.90 -9.54 -16.91
CA LEU A 85 9.38 -8.85 -18.07
C LEU A 85 9.27 -9.84 -19.23
N ARG A 86 8.13 -9.89 -19.89
CA ARG A 86 7.88 -10.80 -21.01
C ARG A 86 8.86 -10.54 -22.15
N ALA A 87 9.30 -11.59 -22.81
CA ALA A 87 10.20 -11.48 -23.94
C ALA A 87 9.64 -10.60 -25.07
N SER A 88 8.31 -10.58 -25.25
CA SER A 88 7.60 -9.76 -26.25
C SER A 88 7.48 -8.28 -25.90
N ALA A 89 7.86 -7.86 -24.69
CA ALA A 89 7.74 -6.46 -24.25
C ALA A 89 8.55 -5.52 -25.14
N ASP A 90 7.94 -4.40 -25.54
CA ASP A 90 8.65 -3.32 -26.23
C ASP A 90 9.40 -2.47 -25.21
N LEU A 91 10.74 -2.56 -25.22
CA LEU A 91 11.59 -1.82 -24.28
C LEU A 91 11.49 -0.29 -24.42
N ASN A 92 11.00 0.22 -25.56
CA ASN A 92 10.78 1.65 -25.75
C ASN A 92 9.44 2.12 -25.15
N ASN A 93 8.51 1.19 -24.86
CA ASN A 93 7.18 1.51 -24.37
C ASN A 93 6.63 0.38 -23.48
N VAL A 94 7.34 0.09 -22.38
CA VAL A 94 6.92 -0.97 -21.45
C VAL A 94 5.64 -0.60 -20.74
N GLN A 95 4.66 -1.50 -20.79
CA GLN A 95 3.35 -1.35 -20.18
C GLN A 95 3.20 -2.28 -18.95
N PRO A 96 2.31 -1.97 -17.99
CA PRO A 96 2.06 -2.86 -16.85
C PRO A 96 1.70 -4.30 -17.22
N VAL A 97 1.06 -4.51 -18.38
CA VAL A 97 0.70 -5.84 -18.91
C VAL A 97 1.91 -6.66 -19.35
N ASP A 98 3.05 -6.00 -19.62
CA ASP A 98 4.29 -6.67 -20.02
C ASP A 98 5.01 -7.36 -18.86
N TYR A 99 4.68 -6.99 -17.61
CA TYR A 99 5.21 -7.66 -16.43
C TYR A 99 4.43 -8.94 -16.14
N SER A 100 5.16 -10.03 -15.94
CA SER A 100 4.57 -11.31 -15.55
C SER A 100 4.14 -11.34 -14.09
N PHE A 101 4.71 -10.46 -13.28
CA PHE A 101 4.41 -10.33 -11.85
C PHE A 101 4.09 -8.88 -11.50
N GLN A 102 3.13 -8.67 -10.61
CA GLN A 102 2.79 -7.36 -10.08
C GLN A 102 3.54 -7.11 -8.76
N ASN A 103 3.89 -5.85 -8.50
CA ASN A 103 4.51 -5.43 -7.24
C ASN A 103 5.86 -6.12 -6.93
N VAL A 104 6.62 -6.44 -7.96
CA VAL A 104 7.99 -6.95 -7.84
C VAL A 104 8.97 -5.86 -8.24
N THR A 105 9.91 -5.56 -7.34
CA THR A 105 11.02 -4.64 -7.60
C THR A 105 12.33 -5.41 -7.53
N ILE A 106 13.23 -5.17 -8.47
CA ILE A 106 14.55 -5.81 -8.53
C ILE A 106 15.62 -4.73 -8.60
N GLU A 107 16.64 -4.88 -7.78
CA GLU A 107 17.79 -4.01 -7.75
C GLU A 107 19.06 -4.83 -7.99
N PRO A 108 19.55 -4.91 -9.24
CA PRO A 108 20.73 -5.70 -9.58
C PRO A 108 22.04 -4.98 -9.21
N ARG A 109 23.04 -5.78 -8.88
CA ARG A 109 24.44 -5.39 -8.80
C ARG A 109 25.23 -6.32 -9.70
N TYR A 110 26.35 -5.82 -10.23
CA TYR A 110 27.12 -6.54 -11.27
C TYR A 110 28.48 -7.03 -10.78
N CYS A 111 28.68 -7.02 -9.47
CA CYS A 111 29.92 -7.39 -8.79
C CYS A 111 31.13 -6.55 -9.24
N THR A 112 30.93 -5.32 -9.65
CA THR A 112 32.01 -4.38 -9.93
C THR A 112 32.70 -3.93 -8.66
N GLN A 113 34.00 -3.63 -8.69
CA GLN A 113 34.75 -3.22 -7.51
C GLN A 113 34.19 -1.94 -6.84
N ALA A 114 33.58 -1.05 -7.61
CA ALA A 114 33.02 0.22 -7.15
C ALA A 114 31.49 0.19 -6.98
N GLN A 115 30.86 -0.99 -6.96
CA GLN A 115 29.40 -1.06 -6.80
C GLN A 115 28.94 -0.53 -5.44
N THR A 116 27.82 0.16 -5.44
CA THR A 116 27.17 0.60 -4.21
C THR A 116 26.44 -0.56 -3.53
N TYR A 117 26.26 -0.48 -2.21
CA TYR A 117 25.44 -1.44 -1.49
C TYR A 117 23.97 -1.40 -1.94
N ILE A 118 23.22 -2.47 -1.71
CA ILE A 118 21.78 -2.52 -1.93
C ILE A 118 21.12 -1.91 -0.70
N GLN A 119 20.39 -0.83 -0.89
CA GLN A 119 19.77 -0.10 0.19
C GLN A 119 18.69 -0.96 0.88
N GLY A 120 18.68 -0.93 2.21
CA GLY A 120 17.71 -1.70 3.01
C GLY A 120 17.96 -3.20 3.06
N TYR A 121 19.13 -3.66 2.60
CA TYR A 121 19.53 -5.05 2.71
C TYR A 121 20.85 -5.20 3.48
N GLY A 122 20.88 -6.17 4.40
CA GLY A 122 22.02 -6.37 5.30
C GLY A 122 22.07 -5.39 6.47
N ASP A 123 21.10 -4.51 6.60
CA ASP A 123 20.99 -3.58 7.71
C ASP A 123 20.61 -4.35 8.99
N ILE A 124 21.23 -4.00 10.08
CA ILE A 124 20.78 -4.41 11.41
C ILE A 124 19.59 -3.52 11.75
N SER A 125 18.41 -4.11 11.91
CA SER A 125 17.24 -3.38 12.39
C SER A 125 17.02 -3.66 13.86
N GLU A 126 16.94 -2.60 14.66
CA GLU A 126 16.56 -2.69 16.06
C GLU A 126 15.11 -2.22 16.22
N PRO A 127 14.18 -3.11 16.64
CA PRO A 127 12.80 -2.72 16.83
C PRO A 127 12.65 -1.86 18.08
N VAL A 128 12.17 -0.64 17.92
CA VAL A 128 11.82 0.27 19.01
C VAL A 128 10.31 0.27 19.20
N THR A 129 9.86 -0.27 20.33
CA THR A 129 8.42 -0.25 20.65
C THR A 129 7.98 1.16 20.98
N VAL A 130 7.14 1.74 20.14
CA VAL A 130 6.53 3.06 20.35
C VAL A 130 5.27 2.94 21.18
N ASN A 131 4.40 2.00 20.85
CA ASN A 131 3.14 1.65 21.54
C ASN A 131 2.34 2.90 22.00
N SER A 132 2.18 3.84 21.11
CA SER A 132 1.48 5.10 21.37
C SER A 132 0.36 5.28 20.37
N THR A 133 -0.81 5.70 20.84
CA THR A 133 -1.89 6.12 19.96
C THR A 133 -1.56 7.47 19.33
N VAL A 134 -1.70 7.57 18.01
CA VAL A 134 -1.51 8.82 17.28
C VAL A 134 -2.83 9.55 17.22
N GLU A 135 -2.85 10.79 17.70
CA GLU A 135 -4.02 11.67 17.67
C GLU A 135 -3.70 12.98 16.96
N GLN A 136 -4.71 13.61 16.36
CA GLN A 136 -4.53 14.84 15.59
C GLN A 136 -3.93 15.98 16.44
N ALA A 137 -4.33 16.08 17.70
CA ALA A 137 -3.89 17.16 18.60
C ALA A 137 -2.51 16.91 19.23
N THR A 138 -2.01 15.67 19.20
CA THR A 138 -0.80 15.28 19.93
C THR A 138 0.10 14.42 19.05
N PRO A 139 1.07 15.03 18.35
CA PRO A 139 2.02 14.29 17.55
C PRO A 139 2.88 13.38 18.43
N VAL A 140 3.13 12.16 17.96
CA VAL A 140 4.07 11.23 18.60
C VAL A 140 5.47 11.54 18.10
N ILE A 141 6.36 11.95 19.01
CA ILE A 141 7.74 12.29 18.69
C ILE A 141 8.66 11.20 19.25
N ARG A 142 9.62 10.78 18.43
CA ARG A 142 10.70 9.88 18.82
C ARG A 142 12.02 10.44 18.35
N THR A 143 13.03 10.40 19.23
CA THR A 143 14.37 10.87 18.93
C THR A 143 15.28 9.66 18.73
N ILE A 144 16.02 9.66 17.62
CA ILE A 144 17.07 8.70 17.33
C ILE A 144 18.39 9.40 17.61
N THR A 145 19.25 8.77 18.39
CA THR A 145 20.56 9.33 18.81
C THR A 145 21.74 8.57 18.23
N ASP A 146 21.50 7.39 17.63
CA ASP A 146 22.55 6.62 16.97
C ASP A 146 22.82 7.20 15.57
N VAL A 147 23.99 7.79 15.40
CA VAL A 147 24.46 8.41 14.16
C VAL A 147 24.74 7.41 13.03
N ASN A 148 24.75 6.11 13.33
CA ASN A 148 24.96 5.07 12.32
C ASN A 148 23.65 4.60 11.67
N VAL A 149 22.49 5.07 12.16
CA VAL A 149 21.20 4.73 11.59
C VAL A 149 21.01 5.49 10.28
N ASN A 150 20.69 4.76 9.20
CA ASN A 150 20.52 5.30 7.86
C ASN A 150 19.06 5.46 7.42
N GLY A 151 18.13 4.98 8.24
CA GLY A 151 16.70 5.09 7.97
C GLY A 151 15.86 4.53 9.11
N VAL A 152 14.56 4.69 8.98
CA VAL A 152 13.57 4.18 9.95
C VAL A 152 12.41 3.55 9.20
N VAL A 153 11.88 2.46 9.72
CA VAL A 153 10.59 1.89 9.29
C VAL A 153 9.57 2.18 10.37
N ILE A 154 8.50 2.86 9.99
CA ILE A 154 7.41 3.23 10.88
C ILE A 154 6.21 2.37 10.57
N THR A 155 5.80 1.52 11.49
CA THR A 155 4.61 0.69 11.36
C THR A 155 3.41 1.41 11.97
N ILE A 156 2.42 1.70 11.13
CA ILE A 156 1.12 2.24 11.55
C ILE A 156 0.12 1.10 11.61
N THR A 157 -0.52 0.94 12.78
CA THR A 157 -1.54 -0.07 13.00
C THR A 157 -2.89 0.58 13.25
N VAL A 158 -3.90 0.17 12.52
CA VAL A 158 -5.30 0.57 12.69
C VAL A 158 -6.08 -0.65 13.13
N PRO A 159 -6.64 -0.68 14.34
CA PRO A 159 -7.35 -1.87 14.85
C PRO A 159 -8.57 -2.24 14.00
N ALA A 160 -9.29 -1.25 13.51
CA ALA A 160 -10.39 -1.37 12.55
C ALA A 160 -10.61 -0.02 11.88
N LEU A 161 -11.03 -0.02 10.62
CA LEU A 161 -11.38 1.19 9.88
C LEU A 161 -12.80 1.06 9.35
N GLN A 162 -13.76 1.66 10.03
CA GLN A 162 -15.17 1.64 9.67
C GLN A 162 -15.94 2.73 10.42
N GLU A 163 -17.05 3.14 9.85
CA GLU A 163 -17.99 4.07 10.48
C GLU A 163 -19.41 3.49 10.46
N PHE A 164 -20.24 3.96 11.38
CA PHE A 164 -21.65 3.59 11.47
C PHE A 164 -22.51 4.81 11.17
N ASN A 165 -23.44 4.67 10.23
CA ASN A 165 -24.41 5.71 9.98
C ASN A 165 -25.59 5.62 10.97
N THR A 166 -26.49 6.60 10.91
CA THR A 166 -27.67 6.67 11.78
C THR A 166 -28.68 5.53 11.55
N GLN A 167 -28.59 4.84 10.41
CA GLN A 167 -29.44 3.70 10.07
C GLN A 167 -28.81 2.37 10.48
N GLY A 168 -27.64 2.39 11.10
CA GLY A 168 -26.92 1.20 11.55
C GLY A 168 -26.11 0.50 10.46
N ASP A 169 -25.97 1.08 9.26
CA ASP A 169 -25.10 0.51 8.22
C ASP A 169 -23.64 0.69 8.61
N ILE A 170 -22.81 -0.28 8.20
CA ILE A 170 -21.37 -0.25 8.40
C ILE A 170 -20.71 0.14 7.09
N LEU A 171 -20.06 1.29 7.09
CA LEU A 171 -19.42 1.92 5.94
C LEU A 171 -17.90 1.91 6.08
N GLY A 172 -17.19 2.19 4.97
CA GLY A 172 -15.77 2.51 5.01
C GLY A 172 -15.54 3.90 5.61
N ALA A 173 -14.34 4.07 6.14
CA ALA A 173 -13.87 5.35 6.68
C ALA A 173 -12.53 5.74 6.05
N SER A 174 -12.04 6.92 6.35
CA SER A 174 -10.71 7.36 5.93
C SER A 174 -10.05 8.22 7.00
N PHE A 175 -8.73 8.15 7.06
CA PHE A 175 -7.92 9.08 7.86
C PHE A 175 -6.65 9.42 7.11
N SER A 176 -6.09 10.59 7.43
CA SER A 176 -4.82 11.05 6.87
C SER A 176 -3.83 11.30 7.99
N PHE A 177 -2.56 11.06 7.72
CA PHE A 177 -1.46 11.37 8.63
C PHE A 177 -0.23 11.84 7.87
N THR A 178 0.69 12.48 8.59
CA THR A 178 1.96 12.95 8.08
C THR A 178 3.11 12.38 8.89
N ILE A 179 4.22 12.11 8.21
CA ILE A 179 5.50 11.80 8.83
C ILE A 179 6.43 12.97 8.55
N ALA A 180 7.06 13.49 9.57
CA ALA A 180 8.01 14.58 9.45
C ALA A 180 9.31 14.25 10.19
N LEU A 181 10.44 14.67 9.64
CA LEU A 181 11.76 14.54 10.22
C LEU A 181 12.32 15.91 10.63
N SER A 182 13.07 15.92 11.72
CA SER A 182 13.89 17.04 12.15
C SER A 182 15.31 16.53 12.35
N TYR A 183 16.27 17.14 11.72
CA TYR A 183 17.70 16.82 11.88
C TYR A 183 18.36 17.81 12.83
N ASN A 184 19.14 17.29 13.77
CA ASN A 184 19.95 18.09 14.70
C ASN A 184 19.15 19.19 15.46
N GLY A 185 17.88 18.91 15.79
CA GLY A 185 17.01 19.87 16.46
C GLY A 185 16.52 21.02 15.57
N GLY A 186 16.66 20.92 14.26
CA GLY A 186 16.15 21.89 13.30
C GLY A 186 14.63 21.83 13.14
N ALA A 187 14.11 22.55 12.15
CA ALA A 187 12.70 22.53 11.82
C ALA A 187 12.26 21.15 11.29
N TYR A 188 11.02 20.76 11.59
CA TYR A 188 10.41 19.56 11.03
C TYR A 188 10.09 19.74 9.55
N THR A 189 10.52 18.77 8.74
CA THR A 189 10.19 18.68 7.31
C THR A 189 9.31 17.47 7.07
N THR A 190 8.14 17.65 6.45
CA THR A 190 7.27 16.54 6.08
C THR A 190 7.92 15.69 5.00
N VAL A 191 8.06 14.40 5.26
CA VAL A 191 8.64 13.42 4.33
C VAL A 191 7.59 12.49 3.73
N ALA A 192 6.45 12.34 4.39
CA ALA A 192 5.32 11.61 3.84
C ALA A 192 4.00 12.20 4.31
N THR A 193 3.02 12.22 3.41
CA THR A 193 1.62 12.52 3.70
C THR A 193 0.79 11.42 3.06
N GLU A 194 0.03 10.71 3.88
CA GLU A 194 -0.70 9.53 3.44
C GLU A 194 -2.17 9.59 3.85
N THR A 195 -3.01 9.03 3.01
CA THR A 195 -4.43 8.83 3.30
C THR A 195 -4.75 7.35 3.17
N VAL A 196 -5.27 6.78 4.24
CA VAL A 196 -5.81 5.41 4.25
C VAL A 196 -7.32 5.51 4.16
N SER A 197 -7.91 4.88 3.15
CA SER A 197 -9.36 4.89 2.92
C SER A 197 -9.84 3.49 2.58
N GLY A 198 -10.96 3.09 3.16
CA GLY A 198 -11.57 1.80 2.91
C GLY A 198 -12.30 1.27 4.13
N ARG A 199 -12.55 -0.03 4.12
CA ARG A 199 -13.16 -0.71 5.25
C ARG A 199 -12.36 -1.95 5.64
N THR A 200 -12.14 -2.12 6.95
CA THR A 200 -11.69 -3.37 7.54
C THR A 200 -12.27 -3.50 8.94
N ALA A 201 -12.71 -4.71 9.27
CA ALA A 201 -13.12 -5.08 10.64
C ALA A 201 -11.92 -5.59 11.45
N ASP A 202 -10.85 -5.99 10.78
CA ASP A 202 -9.65 -6.57 11.35
C ASP A 202 -8.52 -5.54 11.40
N SER A 203 -7.48 -5.85 12.16
CA SER A 203 -6.30 -5.01 12.25
C SER A 203 -5.63 -4.84 10.89
N TYR A 204 -5.42 -3.61 10.49
CA TYR A 204 -4.67 -3.23 9.30
C TYR A 204 -3.34 -2.64 9.69
N GLN A 205 -2.27 -3.12 9.09
CA GLN A 205 -0.91 -2.62 9.29
C GLN A 205 -0.30 -2.17 7.97
N ARG A 206 0.46 -1.09 8.03
CA ARG A 206 1.26 -0.59 6.92
C ARG A 206 2.57 -0.01 7.41
N ASP A 207 3.63 -0.39 6.73
CA ASP A 207 4.98 0.07 7.00
C ASP A 207 5.36 1.22 6.07
N TYR A 208 6.05 2.21 6.63
CA TYR A 208 6.60 3.36 5.92
C TYR A 208 8.09 3.43 6.19
N ARG A 209 8.89 3.18 5.16
CA ARG A 209 10.34 3.37 5.24
C ARG A 209 10.69 4.81 4.91
N VAL A 210 11.52 5.40 5.75
CA VAL A 210 12.10 6.72 5.53
C VAL A 210 13.61 6.60 5.67
N ASP A 211 14.33 6.82 4.57
CA ASP A 211 15.78 6.81 4.55
C ASP A 211 16.32 8.20 4.88
N PHE A 212 17.36 8.25 5.68
CA PHE A 212 17.97 9.51 6.08
C PHE A 212 18.94 9.99 5.02
N THR A 213 19.06 11.29 4.87
CA THR A 213 20.10 11.89 4.02
C THR A 213 21.46 11.72 4.70
N THR A 214 22.50 11.45 3.91
CA THR A 214 23.87 11.29 4.43
C THR A 214 24.32 12.56 5.17
N GLY A 215 24.85 12.39 6.38
CA GLY A 215 25.40 13.50 7.18
C GLY A 215 24.43 14.23 8.11
N TRP A 216 23.36 13.55 8.54
CA TRP A 216 22.47 14.06 9.59
C TRP A 216 23.08 13.92 10.98
#